data_3b77ecf38cc64087f4816f4917c42249
#
_entry.id   3b77ecf38cc64087f4816f4917c42249
#
_cell.length_a   1.000
_cell.length_b   1.000
_cell.length_c   1.000
_cell.angle_alpha   90.00
_cell.angle_beta   90.00
_cell.angle_gamma   90.00
#
_symmetry.space_group_name_H-M   'P 1'
#
loop_
_entity.id
_entity.type
_entity.pdbx_description
1 polymer ?
#
loop_
_entity_poly.entity_id
_entity_poly.type
_entity_poly.pdbx_seq_one_letter_code
_entity_poly.pdbx_strand_id
1 'polypeptide(L)'
;MNIWVGYDTREHWAFKVCDYSIRKHRPDAIVKPIEQRNVRLLGLYDRPVDENASTEFSLTRFLTPALSNFKGWSLYCDCDFLFIEDVKDLFDMADPKYAAMVVKHDYKPKSNTKMDGQIQFPYPRKNWSSLILFNNEHPSHKFLDVNGMTPAELHQFDWIADKDLGELPVEWNWLVGYYDDLWRTVLDPSALHYTDGGPWFEETKDCDYSDLWRQYYEECLDANKVF
;
A
#
# COMPACT_ATOMS: atom_id res chain seq x y z
N MET A 1 11.62 0.37 -12.58
CA MET A 1 10.80 -0.26 -11.52
C MET A 1 9.37 0.24 -11.69
N ASN A 2 8.39 -0.68 -11.70
CA ASN A 2 6.97 -0.32 -11.77
C ASN A 2 6.38 -0.29 -10.35
N ILE A 3 5.78 0.83 -9.98
CA ILE A 3 5.16 1.02 -8.66
C ILE A 3 3.72 1.46 -8.89
N TRP A 4 2.79 0.73 -8.31
CA TRP A 4 1.38 1.00 -8.36
C TRP A 4 0.92 1.47 -6.99
N VAL A 5 0.28 2.63 -6.93
CA VAL A 5 -0.20 3.22 -5.68
C VAL A 5 -1.72 3.27 -5.72
N GLY A 6 -2.38 2.74 -4.70
CA GLY A 6 -3.81 2.85 -4.55
C GLY A 6 -4.24 4.31 -4.54
N TYR A 7 -5.34 4.66 -5.20
CA TYR A 7 -5.84 6.03 -5.23
C TYR A 7 -7.27 6.08 -4.69
N ASP A 8 -7.47 6.97 -3.71
CA ASP A 8 -8.78 7.33 -3.18
C ASP A 8 -8.99 8.85 -3.34
N THR A 9 -10.15 9.24 -3.82
CA THR A 9 -10.47 10.66 -4.06
C THR A 9 -10.45 11.49 -2.79
N ARG A 10 -10.70 10.88 -1.62
CA ARG A 10 -10.64 11.52 -0.30
C ARG A 10 -9.21 11.75 0.20
N GLU A 11 -8.25 11.00 -0.36
CA GLU A 11 -6.84 10.97 0.08
C GLU A 11 -5.87 11.48 -1.01
N HIS A 12 -6.33 12.44 -1.82
CA HIS A 12 -5.53 12.97 -2.92
C HIS A 12 -4.15 13.46 -2.49
N TRP A 13 -4.06 14.16 -1.37
CA TRP A 13 -2.77 14.67 -0.88
C TRP A 13 -1.88 13.56 -0.31
N ALA A 14 -2.45 12.54 0.31
CA ALA A 14 -1.69 11.36 0.72
C ALA A 14 -1.03 10.70 -0.50
N PHE A 15 -1.79 10.48 -1.58
CA PHE A 15 -1.24 9.95 -2.84
C PHE A 15 -0.12 10.84 -3.40
N LYS A 16 -0.30 12.16 -3.42
CA LYS A 16 0.72 13.09 -3.94
C LYS A 16 2.02 13.03 -3.14
N VAL A 17 1.93 12.97 -1.82
CA VAL A 17 3.09 12.87 -0.94
C VAL A 17 3.74 11.49 -1.05
N CYS A 18 2.97 10.42 -1.17
CA CYS A 18 3.48 9.08 -1.43
C CYS A 18 4.28 9.03 -2.74
N ASP A 19 3.70 9.48 -3.87
CA ASP A 19 4.40 9.56 -5.16
C ASP A 19 5.67 10.41 -5.07
N TYR A 20 5.58 11.59 -4.44
CA TYR A 20 6.73 12.47 -4.23
C TYR A 20 7.84 11.78 -3.40
N SER A 21 7.49 11.12 -2.31
CA SER A 21 8.46 10.45 -1.43
C SER A 21 9.22 9.35 -2.17
N ILE A 22 8.53 8.55 -2.99
CA ILE A 22 9.16 7.54 -3.84
C ILE A 22 10.14 8.18 -4.81
N ARG A 23 9.70 9.22 -5.55
CA ARG A 23 10.53 9.89 -6.57
C ARG A 23 11.67 10.70 -5.99
N LYS A 24 11.55 11.19 -4.76
CA LYS A 24 12.63 11.88 -4.05
C LYS A 24 13.87 10.98 -3.88
N HIS A 25 13.65 9.71 -3.56
CA HIS A 25 14.72 8.72 -3.39
C HIS A 25 15.04 7.98 -4.70
N ARG A 26 14.03 7.84 -5.61
CA ARG A 26 14.16 7.13 -6.89
C ARG A 26 13.50 7.91 -8.03
N PRO A 27 14.19 8.93 -8.61
CA PRO A 27 13.61 9.79 -9.66
C PRO A 27 13.21 9.05 -10.94
N ASP A 28 13.81 7.90 -11.24
CA ASP A 28 13.52 7.07 -12.40
C ASP A 28 12.40 6.03 -12.16
N ALA A 29 11.79 6.01 -10.95
CA ALA A 29 10.66 5.13 -10.67
C ALA A 29 9.44 5.50 -11.52
N ILE A 30 8.78 4.46 -12.05
CA ILE A 30 7.51 4.62 -12.78
C ILE A 30 6.38 4.41 -11.77
N VAL A 31 5.90 5.50 -11.20
CA VAL A 31 4.79 5.49 -10.22
C VAL A 31 3.48 5.79 -10.94
N LYS A 32 2.47 4.95 -10.72
CA LYS A 32 1.14 5.06 -11.35
C LYS A 32 0.04 4.84 -10.33
N PRO A 33 -1.02 5.67 -10.35
CA PRO A 33 -2.20 5.42 -9.54
C PRO A 33 -3.01 4.23 -10.03
N ILE A 34 -3.58 3.45 -9.10
CA ILE A 34 -4.68 2.54 -9.40
C ILE A 34 -5.97 3.26 -9.03
N GLU A 35 -6.57 3.93 -10.00
CA GLU A 35 -7.86 4.57 -9.87
C GLU A 35 -8.97 3.59 -10.23
N GLN A 36 -9.95 3.38 -9.35
CA GLN A 36 -11.05 2.43 -9.59
C GLN A 36 -11.79 2.73 -10.90
N ARG A 37 -12.01 4.01 -11.21
CA ARG A 37 -12.63 4.44 -12.47
C ARG A 37 -11.86 3.95 -13.70
N ASN A 38 -10.54 4.07 -13.68
CA ASN A 38 -9.70 3.72 -14.83
C ASN A 38 -9.68 2.20 -15.06
N VAL A 39 -9.57 1.40 -13.99
CA VAL A 39 -9.58 -0.07 -14.13
C VAL A 39 -10.95 -0.60 -14.55
N ARG A 40 -12.04 0.10 -14.22
CA ARG A 40 -13.38 -0.19 -14.76
C ARG A 40 -13.48 0.09 -16.26
N LEU A 41 -12.96 1.23 -16.71
CA LEU A 41 -12.94 1.57 -18.14
C LEU A 41 -12.10 0.59 -18.97
N LEU A 42 -11.04 0.02 -18.37
CA LEU A 42 -10.21 -1.02 -18.99
C LEU A 42 -10.89 -2.41 -18.98
N GLY A 43 -12.06 -2.56 -18.35
CA GLY A 43 -12.76 -3.85 -18.21
C GLY A 43 -12.07 -4.82 -17.24
N LEU A 44 -11.15 -4.35 -16.41
CA LEU A 44 -10.42 -5.19 -15.45
C LEU A 44 -11.14 -5.33 -14.11
N TYR A 45 -12.11 -4.44 -13.81
CA TYR A 45 -12.85 -4.41 -12.56
C TYR A 45 -14.32 -4.10 -12.81
N ASP A 46 -15.21 -5.06 -12.50
CA ASP A 46 -16.66 -4.96 -12.77
C ASP A 46 -17.54 -5.11 -11.51
N ARG A 47 -16.92 -5.27 -10.32
CA ARG A 47 -17.68 -5.40 -9.07
C ARG A 47 -18.57 -4.17 -8.83
N PRO A 48 -19.77 -4.34 -8.21
CA PRO A 48 -20.57 -3.22 -7.76
C PRO A 48 -19.74 -2.25 -6.90
N VAL A 49 -20.13 -0.97 -6.91
CA VAL A 49 -19.54 -0.01 -5.96
C VAL A 49 -19.98 -0.41 -4.56
N ASP A 50 -19.02 -0.60 -3.67
CA ASP A 50 -19.27 -0.87 -2.26
C ASP A 50 -19.07 0.42 -1.47
N GLU A 51 -20.20 1.04 -1.07
CA GLU A 51 -20.19 2.28 -0.29
C GLU A 51 -19.63 2.09 1.13
N ASN A 52 -19.50 0.84 1.60
CA ASN A 52 -18.90 0.51 2.89
C ASN A 52 -17.42 0.13 2.79
N ALA A 53 -16.84 0.14 1.60
CA ALA A 53 -15.42 -0.11 1.44
C ALA A 53 -14.61 1.01 2.13
N SER A 54 -13.59 0.63 2.89
CA SER A 54 -12.74 1.59 3.60
C SER A 54 -12.02 2.55 2.64
N THR A 55 -11.66 2.07 1.44
CA THR A 55 -11.02 2.86 0.39
C THR A 55 -11.47 2.40 -0.99
N GLU A 56 -11.38 3.29 -2.01
CA GLU A 56 -11.68 2.97 -3.41
C GLU A 56 -10.76 1.88 -3.97
N PHE A 57 -9.55 1.76 -3.43
CA PHE A 57 -8.54 0.78 -3.88
C PHE A 57 -8.54 -0.53 -3.07
N SER A 58 -9.48 -0.70 -2.15
CA SER A 58 -9.52 -1.86 -1.24
C SER A 58 -9.32 -3.21 -1.96
N LEU A 59 -9.95 -3.40 -3.12
CA LEU A 59 -9.83 -4.63 -3.90
C LEU A 59 -9.04 -4.45 -5.21
N THR A 60 -9.02 -3.24 -5.79
CA THR A 60 -8.32 -3.00 -7.05
C THR A 60 -6.79 -3.13 -6.93
N ARG A 61 -6.24 -3.09 -5.70
CA ARG A 61 -4.82 -3.37 -5.42
C ARG A 61 -4.35 -4.71 -5.98
N PHE A 62 -5.22 -5.71 -6.00
CA PHE A 62 -4.92 -7.05 -6.50
C PHE A 62 -4.89 -7.14 -8.03
N LEU A 63 -5.24 -6.07 -8.75
CA LEU A 63 -5.05 -5.98 -10.21
C LEU A 63 -3.59 -5.70 -10.61
N THR A 64 -2.69 -5.45 -9.66
CA THR A 64 -1.29 -5.10 -9.92
C THR A 64 -0.58 -6.06 -10.88
N PRO A 65 -0.69 -7.40 -10.79
CA PRO A 65 -0.08 -8.29 -11.77
C PRO A 65 -0.65 -8.10 -13.18
N ALA A 66 -1.96 -7.93 -13.32
CA ALA A 66 -2.61 -7.69 -14.62
C ALA A 66 -2.22 -6.33 -15.22
N LEU A 67 -2.19 -5.27 -14.40
CA LEU A 67 -1.75 -3.93 -14.80
C LEU A 67 -0.25 -3.89 -15.20
N SER A 68 0.53 -4.83 -14.69
CA SER A 68 1.93 -5.06 -15.04
C SER A 68 2.10 -6.04 -16.22
N ASN A 69 1.00 -6.42 -16.89
CA ASN A 69 0.97 -7.40 -17.98
C ASN A 69 1.61 -8.75 -17.60
N PHE A 70 1.51 -9.13 -16.34
CA PHE A 70 2.10 -10.35 -15.79
C PHE A 70 3.60 -10.47 -16.09
N LYS A 71 4.37 -9.37 -16.02
CA LYS A 71 5.81 -9.34 -16.34
C LYS A 71 6.63 -8.73 -15.22
N GLY A 72 7.73 -9.42 -14.90
CA GLY A 72 8.74 -8.97 -13.94
C GLY A 72 8.18 -8.75 -12.53
N TRP A 73 8.78 -7.82 -11.81
CA TRP A 73 8.37 -7.44 -10.47
C TRP A 73 7.74 -6.06 -10.46
N SER A 74 6.75 -5.88 -9.59
CA SER A 74 6.15 -4.58 -9.31
C SER A 74 5.81 -4.44 -7.82
N LEU A 75 5.92 -3.22 -7.32
CA LEU A 75 5.46 -2.86 -5.99
C LEU A 75 4.03 -2.32 -6.07
N TYR A 76 3.18 -2.75 -5.16
CA TYR A 76 1.93 -2.08 -4.80
C TYR A 76 2.07 -1.50 -3.40
N CYS A 77 1.54 -0.30 -3.17
CA CYS A 77 1.30 0.25 -1.84
C CYS A 77 0.00 1.06 -1.80
N ASP A 78 -0.58 1.19 -0.60
CA ASP A 78 -1.67 2.12 -0.34
C ASP A 78 -1.17 3.57 -0.46
N CYS A 79 -2.03 4.56 -0.66
CA CYS A 79 -1.61 5.95 -0.81
C CYS A 79 -1.18 6.62 0.50
N ASP A 80 -1.50 6.01 1.62
CA ASP A 80 -1.19 6.48 2.97
C ASP A 80 0.22 6.07 3.46
N PHE A 81 1.12 5.79 2.51
CA PHE A 81 2.54 5.55 2.78
C PHE A 81 3.39 6.81 2.58
N LEU A 82 4.43 6.93 3.42
CA LEU A 82 5.53 7.87 3.24
C LEU A 82 6.84 7.08 3.21
N PHE A 83 7.50 7.02 2.05
CA PHE A 83 8.79 6.35 1.90
C PHE A 83 9.92 7.28 2.37
N ILE A 84 10.79 6.75 3.25
CA ILE A 84 11.94 7.46 3.83
C ILE A 84 13.24 6.97 3.18
N GLU A 85 13.24 5.70 2.73
CA GLU A 85 14.36 5.06 2.07
C GLU A 85 14.05 4.73 0.60
N ASP A 86 15.10 4.36 -0.16
CA ASP A 86 14.97 4.03 -1.58
C ASP A 86 14.22 2.71 -1.80
N VAL A 87 13.07 2.77 -2.47
CA VAL A 87 12.27 1.58 -2.82
C VAL A 87 13.04 0.52 -3.61
N LYS A 88 14.22 0.86 -4.17
CA LYS A 88 15.10 -0.12 -4.81
C LYS A 88 15.47 -1.24 -3.87
N ASP A 89 15.65 -0.96 -2.59
CA ASP A 89 16.03 -1.95 -1.60
C ASP A 89 14.95 -3.03 -1.43
N LEU A 90 13.65 -2.67 -1.58
CA LEU A 90 12.57 -3.66 -1.66
C LEU A 90 12.71 -4.58 -2.89
N PHE A 91 13.01 -3.99 -4.05
CA PHE A 91 13.19 -4.79 -5.26
C PHE A 91 14.44 -5.67 -5.20
N ASP A 92 15.49 -5.25 -4.48
CA ASP A 92 16.70 -6.06 -4.27
C ASP A 92 16.45 -7.27 -3.34
N MET A 93 15.37 -7.24 -2.52
CA MET A 93 14.92 -8.37 -1.71
C MET A 93 14.08 -9.38 -2.48
N ALA A 94 13.73 -9.10 -3.73
CA ALA A 94 12.87 -9.97 -4.55
C ALA A 94 13.45 -11.38 -4.68
N ASP A 95 12.70 -12.39 -4.21
CA ASP A 95 13.09 -13.80 -4.31
C ASP A 95 12.11 -14.52 -5.25
N PRO A 96 12.58 -15.02 -6.40
CA PRO A 96 11.72 -15.59 -7.44
C PRO A 96 10.93 -16.84 -7.02
N LYS A 97 11.24 -17.42 -5.88
CA LYS A 97 10.44 -18.54 -5.32
C LYS A 97 9.08 -18.10 -4.84
N TYR A 98 8.88 -16.80 -4.55
CA TYR A 98 7.62 -16.26 -4.03
C TYR A 98 6.77 -15.65 -5.14
N ALA A 99 5.45 -15.81 -5.02
CA ALA A 99 4.45 -15.14 -5.85
C ALA A 99 4.28 -13.68 -5.46
N ALA A 100 4.35 -13.43 -4.16
CA ALA A 100 4.32 -12.10 -3.58
C ALA A 100 5.12 -12.10 -2.27
N MET A 101 5.61 -10.91 -1.88
CA MET A 101 6.26 -10.71 -0.59
C MET A 101 5.58 -9.54 0.12
N VAL A 102 5.30 -9.71 1.41
CA VAL A 102 4.54 -8.76 2.23
C VAL A 102 5.15 -8.64 3.62
N VAL A 103 4.88 -7.54 4.33
CA VAL A 103 5.18 -7.48 5.76
C VAL A 103 4.10 -8.23 6.53
N LYS A 104 4.49 -9.27 7.27
CA LYS A 104 3.59 -10.16 8.00
C LYS A 104 3.32 -9.63 9.40
N HIS A 105 2.43 -8.63 9.51
CA HIS A 105 2.03 -8.08 10.79
C HIS A 105 1.23 -9.05 11.66
N ASP A 106 1.55 -9.15 12.95
CA ASP A 106 0.63 -9.62 13.99
C ASP A 106 -0.18 -8.42 14.52
N TYR A 107 -1.05 -7.89 13.64
CA TYR A 107 -1.76 -6.64 13.87
C TYR A 107 -3.09 -6.87 14.58
N LYS A 108 -3.30 -6.10 15.66
CA LYS A 108 -4.59 -6.02 16.37
C LYS A 108 -5.04 -4.55 16.40
N PRO A 109 -6.21 -4.22 15.80
CA PRO A 109 -6.72 -2.84 15.83
C PRO A 109 -6.86 -2.34 17.26
N LYS A 110 -6.46 -1.09 17.52
CA LYS A 110 -6.67 -0.40 18.81
C LYS A 110 -8.09 0.14 18.96
N SER A 111 -8.79 0.34 17.84
CA SER A 111 -10.14 0.89 17.76
C SER A 111 -11.00 0.08 16.78
N ASN A 112 -12.31 0.14 16.94
CA ASN A 112 -13.26 -0.43 15.98
C ASN A 112 -13.59 0.55 14.83
N THR A 113 -12.99 1.74 14.80
CA THR A 113 -13.19 2.76 13.76
C THR A 113 -11.84 3.18 13.19
N LYS A 114 -11.82 3.47 11.89
CA LYS A 114 -10.73 4.11 11.16
C LYS A 114 -11.06 5.56 10.83
N MET A 115 -10.22 6.18 9.97
CA MET A 115 -10.44 7.50 9.39
C MET A 115 -11.88 7.67 8.91
N ASP A 116 -12.39 8.88 9.03
CA ASP A 116 -13.74 9.27 8.57
C ASP A 116 -14.86 8.37 9.16
N GLY A 117 -14.66 7.84 10.39
CA GLY A 117 -15.64 7.01 11.10
C GLY A 117 -15.89 5.63 10.51
N GLN A 118 -15.08 5.17 9.56
CA GLN A 118 -15.21 3.86 8.93
C GLN A 118 -15.00 2.73 9.94
N ILE A 119 -15.89 1.72 9.91
CA ILE A 119 -15.80 0.55 10.80
C ILE A 119 -14.64 -0.35 10.34
N GLN A 120 -13.79 -0.75 11.29
CA GLN A 120 -12.77 -1.76 11.03
C GLN A 120 -13.00 -3.03 11.84
N PHE A 121 -12.81 -4.16 11.16
CA PHE A 121 -12.90 -5.47 11.78
C PHE A 121 -11.52 -6.13 11.85
N PRO A 122 -11.20 -6.86 12.93
CA PRO A 122 -10.04 -7.74 12.94
C PRO A 122 -10.29 -8.91 11.98
N TYR A 123 -9.34 -9.18 11.11
CA TYR A 123 -9.33 -10.35 10.23
C TYR A 123 -7.88 -10.86 10.07
N PRO A 124 -7.70 -12.16 9.75
CA PRO A 124 -6.37 -12.72 9.53
C PRO A 124 -5.60 -11.95 8.45
N ARG A 125 -4.28 -11.79 8.62
CA ARG A 125 -3.38 -11.10 7.66
C ARG A 125 -3.74 -9.63 7.41
N LYS A 126 -4.37 -8.97 8.39
CA LYS A 126 -4.70 -7.54 8.26
C LYS A 126 -3.43 -6.71 8.07
N ASN A 127 -3.49 -5.70 7.21
CA ASN A 127 -2.40 -4.84 6.76
C ASN A 127 -1.29 -5.53 5.92
N TRP A 128 -1.36 -6.84 5.68
CA TRP A 128 -0.39 -7.49 4.80
C TRP A 128 -0.52 -7.00 3.34
N SER A 129 -1.74 -6.73 2.91
CA SER A 129 -2.02 -6.28 1.53
C SER A 129 -1.83 -4.78 1.29
N SER A 130 -1.41 -4.00 2.28
CA SER A 130 -1.18 -2.57 2.12
C SER A 130 0.14 -2.25 1.40
N LEU A 131 1.13 -3.18 1.46
CA LEU A 131 2.36 -3.13 0.69
C LEU A 131 2.68 -4.53 0.19
N ILE A 132 2.77 -4.69 -1.14
CA ILE A 132 2.96 -5.98 -1.78
C ILE A 132 4.01 -5.87 -2.88
N LEU A 133 5.10 -6.62 -2.76
CA LEU A 133 6.07 -6.80 -3.83
C LEU A 133 5.66 -8.04 -4.64
N PHE A 134 5.07 -7.85 -5.82
CA PHE A 134 4.55 -8.90 -6.68
C PHE A 134 5.60 -9.44 -7.64
N ASN A 135 5.77 -10.75 -7.67
CA ASN A 135 6.35 -11.48 -8.79
C ASN A 135 5.25 -11.72 -9.84
N ASN A 136 5.06 -10.78 -10.75
CA ASN A 136 3.92 -10.80 -11.67
C ASN A 136 3.87 -12.04 -12.58
N GLU A 137 5.01 -12.70 -12.81
CA GLU A 137 5.12 -13.89 -13.67
C GLU A 137 4.81 -15.19 -12.93
N HIS A 138 4.63 -15.14 -11.60
CA HIS A 138 4.42 -16.36 -10.82
C HIS A 138 3.12 -17.07 -11.20
N PRO A 139 3.14 -18.40 -11.41
CA PRO A 139 2.00 -19.16 -11.90
C PRO A 139 0.72 -19.06 -11.04
N SER A 140 0.83 -18.74 -9.74
CA SER A 140 -0.33 -18.57 -8.85
C SER A 140 -1.27 -17.47 -9.32
N HIS A 141 -0.77 -16.42 -10.01
CA HIS A 141 -1.61 -15.31 -10.44
C HIS A 141 -2.65 -15.68 -11.50
N LYS A 142 -2.54 -16.85 -12.15
CA LYS A 142 -3.59 -17.38 -13.02
C LYS A 142 -4.88 -17.76 -12.27
N PHE A 143 -4.81 -17.93 -10.96
CA PHE A 143 -5.95 -18.22 -10.10
C PHE A 143 -6.51 -16.96 -9.42
N LEU A 144 -5.89 -15.80 -9.62
CA LEU A 144 -6.35 -14.53 -9.07
C LEU A 144 -7.53 -14.01 -9.90
N ASP A 145 -8.71 -14.08 -9.30
CA ASP A 145 -9.94 -13.51 -9.86
C ASP A 145 -10.43 -12.38 -8.96
N VAL A 146 -10.01 -11.16 -9.26
CA VAL A 146 -10.36 -9.98 -8.45
C VAL A 146 -11.86 -9.71 -8.48
N ASN A 147 -12.58 -10.12 -9.52
CA ASN A 147 -14.01 -9.90 -9.65
C ASN A 147 -14.85 -10.99 -8.96
N GLY A 148 -14.39 -12.24 -8.95
CA GLY A 148 -15.12 -13.38 -8.40
C GLY A 148 -14.80 -13.74 -6.94
N MET A 149 -13.53 -13.57 -6.50
CA MET A 149 -13.12 -13.89 -5.13
C MET A 149 -13.75 -12.93 -4.12
N THR A 150 -14.07 -13.41 -2.92
CA THR A 150 -14.55 -12.56 -1.83
C THR A 150 -13.44 -11.59 -1.34
N PRO A 151 -13.80 -10.45 -0.70
CA PRO A 151 -12.81 -9.57 -0.10
C PRO A 151 -11.88 -10.29 0.89
N ALA A 152 -12.41 -11.25 1.67
CA ALA A 152 -11.63 -12.03 2.62
C ALA A 152 -10.59 -12.90 1.90
N GLU A 153 -10.97 -13.65 0.88
CA GLU A 153 -10.07 -14.48 0.09
C GLU A 153 -8.94 -13.64 -0.56
N LEU A 154 -9.28 -12.46 -1.08
CA LEU A 154 -8.28 -11.55 -1.64
C LEU A 154 -7.30 -11.05 -0.57
N HIS A 155 -7.78 -10.51 0.55
CA HIS A 155 -6.91 -10.00 1.61
C HIS A 155 -6.13 -11.08 2.35
N GLN A 156 -6.60 -12.35 2.31
CA GLN A 156 -5.88 -13.50 2.85
C GLN A 156 -4.93 -14.14 1.85
N PHE A 157 -4.87 -13.64 0.60
CA PHE A 157 -4.04 -14.19 -0.47
C PHE A 157 -4.34 -15.66 -0.79
N ASP A 158 -5.62 -16.07 -0.74
CA ASP A 158 -6.02 -17.48 -0.85
C ASP A 158 -5.71 -18.11 -2.22
N TRP A 159 -5.38 -17.29 -3.24
CA TRP A 159 -4.86 -17.79 -4.54
C TRP A 159 -3.36 -18.12 -4.52
N ILE A 160 -2.65 -17.83 -3.41
CA ILE A 160 -1.22 -18.11 -3.23
C ILE A 160 -1.06 -19.13 -2.11
N ALA A 161 -0.33 -20.23 -2.36
CA ALA A 161 0.00 -21.15 -1.28
C ALA A 161 0.92 -20.48 -0.25
N ASP A 162 0.75 -20.76 1.05
CA ASP A 162 1.50 -20.10 2.14
C ASP A 162 3.02 -20.13 1.94
N LYS A 163 3.55 -21.23 1.38
CA LYS A 163 4.98 -21.40 1.10
C LYS A 163 5.49 -20.46 0.00
N ASP A 164 4.58 -19.97 -0.86
CA ASP A 164 4.88 -19.07 -1.98
C ASP A 164 4.59 -17.59 -1.64
N LEU A 165 4.21 -17.30 -0.37
CA LEU A 165 4.04 -15.95 0.16
C LEU A 165 5.24 -15.58 1.05
N GLY A 166 6.12 -14.73 0.52
CA GLY A 166 7.35 -14.29 1.18
C GLY A 166 7.10 -13.23 2.26
N GLU A 167 8.16 -12.92 2.99
CA GLU A 167 8.15 -11.92 4.06
C GLU A 167 9.13 -10.79 3.76
N LEU A 168 8.70 -9.56 4.02
CA LEU A 168 9.50 -8.34 3.99
C LEU A 168 9.74 -7.84 5.41
N PRO A 169 10.84 -7.13 5.65
CA PRO A 169 11.12 -6.50 6.94
C PRO A 169 10.04 -5.50 7.34
N VAL A 170 9.75 -5.43 8.65
CA VAL A 170 8.68 -4.59 9.21
C VAL A 170 8.89 -3.09 8.97
N GLU A 171 10.14 -2.66 8.81
CA GLU A 171 10.56 -1.28 8.54
C GLU A 171 9.93 -0.72 7.25
N TRP A 172 9.58 -1.60 6.30
CA TRP A 172 8.96 -1.22 5.03
C TRP A 172 7.44 -1.05 5.08
N ASN A 173 6.83 -1.41 6.19
CA ASN A 173 5.40 -1.17 6.44
C ASN A 173 5.21 -0.82 7.92
N TRP A 174 5.85 0.27 8.35
CA TRP A 174 5.82 0.72 9.73
C TRP A 174 4.49 1.36 10.06
N LEU A 175 3.64 0.64 10.81
CA LEU A 175 2.31 1.11 11.18
C LEU A 175 2.42 2.25 12.21
N VAL A 176 2.10 3.47 11.77
CA VAL A 176 2.16 4.67 12.61
C VAL A 176 1.24 4.52 13.82
N GLY A 177 1.77 4.79 15.01
CA GLY A 177 1.04 4.68 16.27
C GLY A 177 0.95 3.28 16.87
N TYR A 178 1.53 2.23 16.24
CA TYR A 178 1.44 0.85 16.71
C TYR A 178 2.72 0.32 17.34
N TYR A 179 3.84 0.98 17.16
CA TYR A 179 5.12 0.61 17.75
C TYR A 179 5.47 1.52 18.93
N ASP A 180 5.87 0.94 20.04
CA ASP A 180 6.31 1.67 21.24
C ASP A 180 7.72 2.24 21.09
N ASP A 181 8.15 3.03 22.09
CA ASP A 181 9.47 3.66 22.08
C ASP A 181 10.63 2.65 22.05
N LEU A 182 10.43 1.43 22.55
CA LEU A 182 11.46 0.40 22.52
C LEU A 182 11.75 -0.03 21.07
N TRP A 183 10.71 -0.27 20.26
CA TRP A 183 10.86 -0.58 18.83
C TRP A 183 11.59 0.55 18.09
N ARG A 184 11.23 1.80 18.39
CA ARG A 184 11.85 3.01 17.79
C ARG A 184 13.32 3.20 18.16
N THR A 185 13.81 2.56 19.23
CA THR A 185 15.25 2.60 19.58
C THR A 185 16.07 1.52 18.88
N VAL A 186 15.40 0.52 18.29
CA VAL A 186 16.06 -0.66 17.71
C VAL A 186 15.97 -0.66 16.19
N LEU A 187 14.88 -0.13 15.63
CA LEU A 187 14.59 -0.13 14.19
C LEU A 187 14.17 1.27 13.73
N ASP A 188 14.78 1.72 12.63
CA ASP A 188 14.34 2.92 11.91
C ASP A 188 13.37 2.53 10.79
N PRO A 189 12.20 3.18 10.66
CA PRO A 189 11.29 2.89 9.58
C PRO A 189 11.86 3.29 8.23
N SER A 190 11.74 2.42 7.23
CA SER A 190 12.06 2.71 5.82
C SER A 190 10.85 3.27 5.06
N ALA A 191 9.64 2.88 5.47
CA ALA A 191 8.38 3.45 5.00
C ALA A 191 7.34 3.49 6.12
N LEU A 192 6.75 4.67 6.34
CA LEU A 192 5.66 4.89 7.29
C LEU A 192 4.32 4.59 6.63
N HIS A 193 3.42 3.92 7.36
CA HIS A 193 2.07 3.62 6.92
C HIS A 193 1.06 4.21 7.93
N TYR A 194 0.32 5.23 7.51
CA TYR A 194 -0.68 5.93 8.32
C TYR A 194 -2.03 5.18 8.30
N THR A 195 -2.01 3.90 8.68
CA THR A 195 -3.14 2.95 8.53
C THR A 195 -4.46 3.39 9.18
N ASP A 196 -4.43 4.24 10.19
CA ASP A 196 -5.62 4.79 10.85
C ASP A 196 -5.97 6.22 10.39
N GLY A 197 -5.30 6.70 9.33
CA GLY A 197 -5.37 8.05 8.81
C GLY A 197 -4.15 8.88 9.19
N GLY A 198 -3.81 9.86 8.35
CA GLY A 198 -2.62 10.67 8.51
C GLY A 198 -2.92 12.16 8.63
N PRO A 199 -1.87 13.02 8.55
CA PRO A 199 -1.99 14.45 8.80
C PRO A 199 -2.90 15.23 7.83
N TRP A 200 -3.41 14.60 6.79
CA TRP A 200 -4.37 15.19 5.85
C TRP A 200 -5.82 15.15 6.34
N PHE A 201 -6.10 14.46 7.44
CA PHE A 201 -7.41 14.48 8.12
C PHE A 201 -7.32 15.25 9.45
N GLU A 202 -8.37 16.01 9.79
CA GLU A 202 -8.41 16.83 11.01
C GLU A 202 -8.28 15.98 12.28
N GLU A 203 -8.89 14.79 12.28
CA GLU A 203 -8.93 13.88 13.43
C GLU A 203 -7.57 13.26 13.74
N THR A 204 -6.70 13.17 12.74
CA THR A 204 -5.38 12.52 12.84
C THR A 204 -4.22 13.47 12.52
N LYS A 205 -4.48 14.78 12.46
CA LYS A 205 -3.48 15.79 12.07
C LYS A 205 -2.20 15.79 12.93
N ASP A 206 -2.30 15.38 14.17
CA ASP A 206 -1.21 15.39 15.16
C ASP A 206 -0.72 13.95 15.49
N CYS A 207 -0.93 12.98 14.58
CA CYS A 207 -0.42 11.63 14.74
C CYS A 207 1.11 11.59 14.75
N ASP A 208 1.67 10.47 15.17
CA ASP A 208 3.12 10.24 15.12
C ASP A 208 3.67 10.50 13.70
N TYR A 209 4.88 11.06 13.61
CA TYR A 209 5.53 11.44 12.34
C TYR A 209 4.75 12.47 11.49
N SER A 210 3.74 13.15 12.04
CA SER A 210 2.97 14.17 11.31
C SER A 210 3.85 15.32 10.81
N ASP A 211 4.87 15.74 11.57
CA ASP A 211 5.79 16.80 11.16
C ASP A 211 6.66 16.37 9.96
N LEU A 212 7.11 15.11 9.93
CA LEU A 212 7.85 14.58 8.79
C LEU A 212 6.97 14.52 7.54
N TRP A 213 5.71 14.08 7.67
CA TRP A 213 4.77 14.08 6.55
C TRP A 213 4.52 15.50 6.02
N ARG A 214 4.33 16.49 6.91
CA ARG A 214 4.16 17.91 6.52
C ARG A 214 5.38 18.45 5.80
N GLN A 215 6.59 18.11 6.23
CA GLN A 215 7.82 18.48 5.52
C GLN A 215 7.79 17.96 4.08
N TYR A 216 7.47 16.68 3.86
CA TYR A 216 7.39 16.10 2.51
C TYR A 216 6.24 16.71 1.69
N TYR A 217 5.15 17.08 2.33
CA TYR A 217 4.04 17.79 1.69
C TYR A 217 4.47 19.16 1.16
N GLU A 218 5.15 19.97 1.96
CA GLU A 218 5.68 21.29 1.54
C GLU A 218 6.69 21.13 0.39
N GLU A 219 7.62 20.20 0.51
CA GLU A 219 8.56 19.88 -0.57
C GLU A 219 7.85 19.45 -1.86
N CYS A 220 6.79 18.63 -1.75
CA CYS A 220 5.96 18.22 -2.88
C CYS A 220 5.27 19.42 -3.55
N LEU A 221 4.73 20.35 -2.75
CA LEU A 221 4.12 21.58 -3.27
C LEU A 221 5.14 22.44 -4.03
N ASP A 222 6.35 22.60 -3.49
CA ASP A 222 7.39 23.40 -4.13
C ASP A 222 7.91 22.75 -5.41
N ALA A 223 8.08 21.43 -5.43
CA ALA A 223 8.44 20.70 -6.65
C ALA A 223 7.40 20.86 -7.78
N ASN A 224 6.11 20.94 -7.44
CA ASN A 224 5.03 21.14 -8.43
C ASN A 224 4.88 22.59 -8.91
N LYS A 225 5.54 23.58 -8.29
CA LYS A 225 5.57 24.98 -8.74
C LYS A 225 6.62 25.24 -9.82
N VAL A 226 7.56 24.33 -10.01
CA VAL A 226 8.70 24.47 -10.93
C VAL A 226 8.35 23.96 -12.34
N PHE A 227 7.15 23.42 -12.54
CA PHE A 227 6.59 22.97 -13.82
C PHE A 227 5.29 23.71 -14.12
#